data_f86738b6690f7d7d383cc818eb564d09
#
_entry.id   f86738b6690f7d7d383cc818eb564d09
#
_cell.length_a   1.000
_cell.length_b   1.000
_cell.length_c   1.000
_cell.angle_alpha   90.00
_cell.angle_beta   90.00
_cell.angle_gamma   90.00
#
_symmetry.space_group_name_H-M   'P 1'
#
loop_
_entity.id
_entity.type
_entity.pdbx_description
1 polymer ?
#
loop_
_entity_poly.entity_id
_entity_poly.type
_entity_poly.pdbx_seq_one_letter_code
_entity_poly.pdbx_strand_id
1 'polypeptide(L)'
;MLNKIYSVAFICSILVAVVWIFSSGILERFKTIEAQCVIGGLGRVSIQHQYTNTAEKSTLAVNDQNAVPLQVKSIKNMFHLKGPELQGKLNLETQVIFITLGNKSYSGKCTIEQFSM
;
A
#
# COMPACT_ATOMS: atom_id res chain seq x y z
N MET A 1 2.30 -54.05 -9.54
CA MET A 1 1.10 -53.45 -8.93
C MET A 1 1.41 -52.51 -7.77
N LEU A 2 2.23 -52.91 -6.82
CA LEU A 2 2.59 -52.07 -5.67
C LEU A 2 3.27 -50.76 -6.10
N ASN A 3 4.16 -50.76 -7.10
CA ASN A 3 4.86 -49.56 -7.59
C ASN A 3 3.92 -48.51 -8.20
N LYS A 4 2.82 -48.93 -8.83
CA LYS A 4 1.83 -48.00 -9.38
C LYS A 4 1.01 -47.33 -8.28
N ILE A 5 0.69 -48.03 -7.21
CA ILE A 5 -0.04 -47.48 -6.07
C ILE A 5 0.81 -46.43 -5.36
N TYR A 6 2.09 -46.67 -5.13
CA TYR A 6 3.01 -45.73 -4.52
C TYR A 6 3.21 -44.48 -5.40
N SER A 7 3.30 -44.68 -6.70
CA SER A 7 3.44 -43.58 -7.65
C SER A 7 2.22 -42.65 -7.66
N VAL A 8 1.02 -43.21 -7.65
CA VAL A 8 -0.24 -42.45 -7.59
C VAL A 8 -0.36 -41.71 -6.27
N ALA A 9 -0.05 -42.36 -5.16
CA ALA A 9 -0.09 -41.75 -3.83
C ALA A 9 0.90 -40.58 -3.72
N PHE A 10 2.09 -40.73 -4.29
CA PHE A 10 3.10 -39.67 -4.30
C PHE A 10 2.66 -38.46 -5.11
N ILE A 11 2.07 -38.67 -6.29
CA ILE A 11 1.55 -37.59 -7.14
C ILE A 11 0.41 -36.85 -6.43
N CYS A 12 -0.52 -37.58 -5.80
CA CYS A 12 -1.61 -36.99 -5.04
C CYS A 12 -1.10 -36.14 -3.86
N SER A 13 -0.06 -36.59 -3.17
CA SER A 13 0.57 -35.82 -2.08
C SER A 13 1.14 -34.51 -2.56
N ILE A 14 1.82 -34.51 -3.71
CA ILE A 14 2.39 -33.29 -4.29
C ILE A 14 1.28 -32.32 -4.70
N LEU A 15 0.22 -32.81 -5.33
CA LEU A 15 -0.91 -31.97 -5.73
C LEU A 15 -1.60 -31.33 -4.53
N VAL A 16 -1.82 -32.06 -3.47
CA VAL A 16 -2.42 -31.53 -2.23
C VAL A 16 -1.50 -30.46 -1.62
N ALA A 17 -0.20 -30.72 -1.57
CA ALA A 17 0.76 -29.74 -1.05
C ALA A 17 0.77 -28.44 -1.86
N VAL A 18 0.74 -28.53 -3.19
CA VAL A 18 0.70 -27.36 -4.07
C VAL A 18 -0.58 -26.56 -3.85
N VAL A 19 -1.73 -27.20 -3.82
CA VAL A 19 -3.01 -26.54 -3.54
C VAL A 19 -3.00 -25.87 -2.17
N TRP A 20 -2.43 -26.51 -1.19
CA TRP A 20 -2.34 -25.97 0.16
C TRP A 20 -1.47 -24.72 0.23
N ILE A 21 -0.34 -24.71 -0.47
CA ILE A 21 0.55 -23.56 -0.57
C ILE A 21 -0.19 -22.38 -1.23
N PHE A 22 -0.90 -22.62 -2.33
CA PHE A 22 -1.66 -21.58 -3.01
C PHE A 22 -2.84 -21.04 -2.19
N SER A 23 -3.47 -21.87 -1.37
CA SER A 23 -4.61 -21.46 -0.56
C SER A 23 -4.24 -20.85 0.78
N SER A 24 -3.01 -21.03 1.26
CA SER A 24 -2.57 -20.52 2.56
C SER A 24 -2.17 -19.05 2.57
N GLY A 25 -2.23 -18.36 1.42
CA GLY A 25 -1.92 -16.94 1.35
C GLY A 25 -0.43 -16.60 1.35
N ILE A 26 0.44 -17.58 1.12
CA ILE A 26 1.89 -17.34 0.99
C ILE A 26 2.19 -16.42 -0.19
N LEU A 27 1.31 -16.42 -1.20
CA LEU A 27 1.41 -15.55 -2.37
C LEU A 27 0.50 -14.33 -2.25
N GLU A 28 0.39 -13.72 -1.07
CA GLU A 28 -0.35 -12.47 -0.90
C GLU A 28 0.21 -11.40 -1.82
N ARG A 29 -0.69 -10.78 -2.56
CA ARG A 29 -0.31 -9.70 -3.47
C ARG A 29 -0.20 -8.41 -2.68
N PHE A 30 0.97 -7.81 -2.74
CA PHE A 30 1.17 -6.46 -2.23
C PHE A 30 0.63 -5.47 -3.24
N LYS A 31 -0.16 -4.53 -2.79
CA LYS A 31 -0.48 -3.34 -3.56
C LYS A 31 0.16 -2.14 -2.89
N THR A 32 0.96 -1.42 -3.65
CA THR A 32 1.62 -0.21 -3.17
C THR A 32 1.14 0.96 -4.01
N ILE A 33 0.63 1.97 -3.34
CA ILE A 33 0.32 3.25 -3.98
C ILE A 33 1.34 4.24 -3.51
N GLU A 34 2.08 4.82 -4.46
CA GLU A 34 3.07 5.83 -4.18
C GLU A 34 2.61 7.15 -4.79
N ALA A 35 2.49 8.17 -3.97
CA ALA A 35 2.14 9.52 -4.41
C ALA A 35 3.32 10.44 -4.14
N GLN A 36 3.84 11.06 -5.19
CA GLN A 36 4.86 12.08 -5.08
C GLN A 36 4.22 13.43 -5.34
N CYS A 37 4.27 14.30 -4.35
CA CYS A 37 3.60 15.58 -4.38
C CYS A 37 4.60 16.72 -4.29
N VAL A 38 4.35 17.76 -5.04
CA VAL A 38 5.09 19.03 -4.92
C VAL A 38 4.15 20.06 -4.31
N ILE A 39 4.48 20.48 -3.10
CA ILE A 39 3.64 21.40 -2.33
C ILE A 39 4.40 22.70 -2.09
N GLY A 40 3.81 23.82 -2.49
CA GLY A 40 4.41 25.12 -2.23
C GLY A 40 4.53 25.41 -0.74
N GLY A 41 5.73 25.71 -0.27
CA GLY A 41 6.03 25.94 1.15
C GLY A 41 6.55 24.73 1.90
N LEU A 42 6.26 23.51 1.46
CA LEU A 42 6.78 22.27 2.08
C LEU A 42 7.86 21.59 1.22
N GLY A 43 7.80 21.78 -0.10
CA GLY A 43 8.69 21.11 -1.01
C GLY A 43 8.14 19.79 -1.53
N ARG A 44 8.99 18.78 -1.63
CA ARG A 44 8.61 17.48 -2.17
C ARG A 44 8.12 16.56 -1.05
N VAL A 45 6.92 16.04 -1.19
CA VAL A 45 6.31 15.13 -0.23
C VAL A 45 6.06 13.78 -0.91
N SER A 46 6.53 12.71 -0.32
CA SER A 46 6.30 11.34 -0.79
C SER A 46 5.40 10.62 0.18
N ILE A 47 4.34 10.00 -0.33
CA ILE A 47 3.42 9.19 0.47
C ILE A 47 3.46 7.78 -0.11
N GLN A 48 3.73 6.80 0.75
CA GLN A 48 3.67 5.40 0.39
C GLN A 48 2.57 4.72 1.21
N HIS A 49 1.65 4.08 0.52
CA HIS A 49 0.60 3.29 1.14
C HIS A 49 0.70 1.86 0.62
N GLN A 50 1.13 0.97 1.50
CA GLN A 50 1.21 -0.46 1.21
C GLN A 50 0.07 -1.17 1.93
N TYR A 51 -0.66 -1.99 1.21
CA TYR A 51 -1.70 -2.80 1.82
C TYR A 51 -1.69 -4.22 1.28
N THR A 52 -1.87 -5.14 2.19
CA THR A 52 -2.10 -6.56 1.93
C THR A 52 -3.48 -6.92 2.45
N ASN A 53 -3.90 -8.17 2.27
CA ASN A 53 -5.16 -8.65 2.83
C ASN A 53 -5.19 -8.61 4.37
N THR A 54 -4.02 -8.57 5.01
CA THR A 54 -3.90 -8.69 6.47
C THR A 54 -3.31 -7.46 7.15
N ALA A 55 -2.64 -6.57 6.41
CA ALA A 55 -1.94 -5.43 7.01
C ALA A 55 -1.94 -4.21 6.08
N GLU A 56 -2.05 -3.05 6.68
CA GLU A 56 -1.90 -1.77 6.01
C GLU A 56 -0.72 -1.01 6.62
N LYS A 57 0.10 -0.41 5.79
CA LYS A 57 1.25 0.35 6.22
C LYS A 57 1.38 1.61 5.37
N SER A 58 1.33 2.77 6.00
CA SER A 58 1.41 4.04 5.31
C SER A 58 2.47 4.92 5.93
N THR A 59 3.28 5.55 5.10
CA THR A 59 4.33 6.45 5.53
C THR A 59 4.33 7.71 4.69
N LEU A 60 4.75 8.81 5.30
CA LEU A 60 4.91 10.10 4.63
C LEU A 60 6.32 10.63 4.89
N ALA A 61 7.00 11.03 3.84
CA ALA A 61 8.32 11.65 3.91
C ALA A 61 8.28 13.03 3.26
N VAL A 62 8.87 14.02 3.92
CA VAL A 62 8.98 15.39 3.42
C VAL A 62 10.44 15.68 3.12
N ASN A 63 10.75 16.10 1.87
CA ASN A 63 12.11 16.45 1.43
C ASN A 63 13.16 15.36 1.72
N ASP A 64 12.80 14.09 1.49
CA ASP A 64 13.66 12.93 1.74
C ASP A 64 14.08 12.76 3.21
N GLN A 65 13.36 13.37 4.14
CA GLN A 65 13.56 13.16 5.57
C GLN A 65 12.97 11.82 6.02
N ASN A 66 13.19 11.48 7.29
CA ASN A 66 12.68 10.24 7.87
C ASN A 66 11.17 10.10 7.66
N ALA A 67 10.76 8.93 7.20
CA ALA A 67 9.35 8.64 6.99
C ALA A 67 8.58 8.59 8.31
N VAL A 68 7.43 9.25 8.34
CA VAL A 68 6.54 9.28 9.50
C VAL A 68 5.38 8.33 9.25
N PRO A 69 5.00 7.47 10.21
CA PRO A 69 3.86 6.60 10.03
C PRO A 69 2.56 7.41 9.95
N LEU A 70 1.70 7.05 9.00
CA LEU A 70 0.40 7.68 8.80
C LEU A 70 -0.70 6.64 8.88
N GLN A 71 -1.88 7.09 9.26
CA GLN A 71 -3.11 6.34 9.06
C GLN A 71 -3.79 6.85 7.80
N VAL A 72 -4.08 5.95 6.88
CA VAL A 72 -4.76 6.27 5.62
C VAL A 72 -6.12 5.58 5.62
N LYS A 73 -7.16 6.38 5.42
CA LYS A 73 -8.51 5.87 5.25
C LYS A 73 -8.99 6.20 3.85
N SER A 74 -9.27 5.18 3.08
CA SER A 74 -9.77 5.32 1.71
C SER A 74 -11.29 5.40 1.72
N ILE A 75 -11.83 6.52 1.24
CA ILE A 75 -13.26 6.70 1.06
C ILE A 75 -13.48 7.15 -0.38
N LYS A 76 -14.11 6.30 -1.20
CA LYS A 76 -14.27 6.53 -2.64
C LYS A 76 -12.90 6.79 -3.29
N ASN A 77 -12.75 7.91 -3.98
CA ASN A 77 -11.51 8.30 -4.64
C ASN A 77 -10.68 9.28 -3.80
N MET A 78 -10.91 9.32 -2.50
CA MET A 78 -10.17 10.19 -1.59
C MET A 78 -9.44 9.39 -0.52
N PHE A 79 -8.18 9.69 -0.31
CA PHE A 79 -7.42 9.22 0.83
C PHE A 79 -7.43 10.29 1.92
N HIS A 80 -7.95 9.92 3.09
CA HIS A 80 -7.84 10.75 4.29
C HIS A 80 -6.59 10.34 5.04
N LEU A 81 -5.65 11.29 5.17
CA LEU A 81 -4.38 11.08 5.84
C LEU A 81 -4.44 11.63 7.24
N LYS A 82 -4.01 10.85 8.22
CA LYS A 82 -3.96 11.28 9.61
C LYS A 82 -2.65 10.86 10.25
N GLY A 83 -1.88 11.83 10.71
CA GLY A 83 -0.64 11.62 11.46
C GLY A 83 -0.68 12.33 12.80
N PRO A 84 0.42 12.28 13.58
CA PRO A 84 0.46 12.87 14.93
C PRO A 84 0.17 14.37 14.96
N GLU A 85 0.65 15.12 13.99
CA GLU A 85 0.44 16.56 13.87
C GLU A 85 -0.01 16.98 12.47
N LEU A 86 -0.41 16.00 11.66
CA LEU A 86 -0.69 16.20 10.25
C LEU A 86 -2.03 15.60 9.90
N GLN A 87 -2.83 16.37 9.19
CA GLN A 87 -4.06 15.89 8.56
C GLN A 87 -4.05 16.27 7.10
N GLY A 88 -4.53 15.38 6.25
CA GLY A 88 -4.54 15.65 4.82
C GLY A 88 -5.61 14.90 4.10
N LYS A 89 -5.85 15.33 2.88
CA LYS A 89 -6.76 14.69 1.94
C LYS A 89 -6.10 14.65 0.57
N LEU A 90 -6.04 13.49 -0.03
CA LEU A 90 -5.54 13.30 -1.39
C LEU A 90 -6.69 12.86 -2.28
N ASN A 91 -6.97 13.65 -3.30
CA ASN A 91 -7.96 13.29 -4.31
C ASN A 91 -7.28 12.52 -5.43
N LEU A 92 -7.68 11.26 -5.63
CA LEU A 92 -7.08 10.40 -6.65
C LEU A 92 -7.50 10.78 -8.08
N GLU A 93 -8.63 11.40 -8.25
CA GLU A 93 -9.10 11.81 -9.58
C GLU A 93 -8.39 13.07 -10.07
N THR A 94 -8.32 14.11 -9.24
CA THR A 94 -7.71 15.39 -9.60
C THR A 94 -6.22 15.41 -9.32
N GLN A 95 -5.71 14.44 -8.54
CA GLN A 95 -4.32 14.37 -8.10
C GLN A 95 -3.89 15.59 -7.29
N VAL A 96 -4.82 16.21 -6.58
CA VAL A 96 -4.56 17.36 -5.70
C VAL A 96 -4.55 16.88 -4.26
N ILE A 97 -3.56 17.35 -3.52
CA ILE A 97 -3.41 17.06 -2.10
C ILE A 97 -3.61 18.33 -1.28
N PHE A 98 -4.33 18.21 -0.16
CA PHE A 98 -4.43 19.25 0.86
C PHE A 98 -3.86 18.70 2.15
N ILE A 99 -2.88 19.40 2.72
CA ILE A 99 -2.24 19.00 3.97
C ILE A 99 -2.38 20.14 4.97
N THR A 100 -2.79 19.82 6.18
CA THR A 100 -2.85 20.75 7.30
C THR A 100 -1.83 20.30 8.35
N LEU A 101 -0.85 21.15 8.59
CA LEU A 101 0.17 20.98 9.63
C LEU A 101 -0.04 22.01 10.71
N GLY A 102 -0.53 21.58 11.88
CA GLY A 102 -0.88 22.48 12.95
C GLY A 102 -1.94 23.50 12.50
N ASN A 103 -1.57 24.79 12.44
CA ASN A 103 -2.47 25.87 12.02
C ASN A 103 -2.31 26.28 10.56
N LYS A 104 -1.41 25.62 9.81
CA LYS A 104 -1.14 25.99 8.42
C LYS A 104 -1.65 24.94 7.46
N SER A 105 -2.28 25.41 6.38
CA SER A 105 -2.79 24.55 5.31
C SER A 105 -1.95 24.71 4.07
N TYR A 106 -1.65 23.61 3.42
CA TYR A 106 -0.87 23.56 2.19
C TYR A 106 -1.63 22.77 1.14
N SER A 107 -1.42 23.12 -0.12
CA SER A 107 -1.99 22.37 -1.23
C SER A 107 -0.94 22.19 -2.32
N GLY A 108 -1.10 21.13 -3.08
CA GLY A 108 -0.18 20.83 -4.17
C GLY A 108 -0.75 19.77 -5.10
N LYS A 109 0.03 19.44 -6.12
CA LYS A 109 -0.31 18.39 -7.07
C LYS A 109 0.59 17.17 -6.86
N CYS A 110 0.02 16.01 -7.06
CA CYS A 110 0.70 14.74 -6.88
C CYS A 110 0.76 13.95 -8.19
N THR A 111 1.80 13.16 -8.32
CA THR A 111 1.89 12.09 -9.32
C THR A 111 1.67 10.78 -8.58
N ILE A 112 0.66 10.02 -9.00
CA ILE A 112 0.26 8.79 -8.32
C ILE A 112 0.67 7.62 -9.18
N GLU A 113 1.42 6.69 -8.58
CA GLU A 113 1.82 5.44 -9.21
C GLU A 113 1.30 4.27 -8.38
N GLN A 114 0.77 3.27 -9.06
CA GLN A 114 0.31 2.04 -8.42
C GLN A 114 1.22 0.88 -8.84
N PHE A 115 1.71 0.17 -7.84
CA PHE A 115 2.46 -1.06 -8.04
C PHE A 115 1.67 -2.21 -7.44
N SER A 116 1.48 -3.27 -8.23
CA SER A 116 0.87 -4.51 -7.75
C SER A 116 1.78 -5.67 -8.09
N MET A 117 2.05 -6.50 -7.11
CA MET A 117 2.75 -7.76 -7.31
C MET A 117 1.85 -8.95 -7.09
#